data_7621912470fc838787a618c15369fe1e
#
_entry.id   7621912470fc838787a618c15369fe1e
#
_cell.length_a   1.000
_cell.length_b   1.000
_cell.length_c   1.000
_cell.angle_alpha   90.00
_cell.angle_beta   90.00
_cell.angle_gamma   90.00
#
_symmetry.space_group_name_H-M   'P 1'
#
loop_
_entity.id
_entity.type
_entity.pdbx_description
1 polymer ?
#
loop_
_entity_poly.entity_id
_entity_poly.type
_entity_poly.pdbx_seq_one_letter_code
_entity_poly.pdbx_strand_id
1 'polypeptide(L)'
;MDPRVSSNLFTRRNFLSIAAGFAATAAGLGLTACNNATSSPSTPATEEKKAANTSYPVSFKLYDGDGNEFEAKFDKAPESVVTLTDSAAEILLRLGLGAKIIGTIKPDAPMPSDIADEYAKIKQLGDKKSLSREVVVAANPNLIVGRSRLFTSKDQTSPKDYADLGISVYTQLASSEQGDPTLAGII
;
A
#
# COMPACT_ATOMS: atom_id res chain seq x y z
N MET A 1 -5.45 -41.89 -29.99
CA MET A 1 -4.75 -40.81 -30.73
C MET A 1 -4.40 -39.71 -29.75
N ASP A 2 -3.15 -39.68 -29.33
CA ASP A 2 -2.57 -38.76 -28.34
C ASP A 2 -1.81 -37.67 -29.07
N PRO A 3 -1.88 -36.42 -28.71
CA PRO A 3 -0.72 -35.57 -28.87
C PRO A 3 -0.27 -34.92 -27.56
N ARG A 4 0.91 -35.27 -27.20
CA ARG A 4 1.83 -34.76 -26.21
C ARG A 4 1.85 -33.25 -26.11
N VAL A 5 1.57 -32.72 -24.92
CA VAL A 5 1.90 -31.34 -24.54
C VAL A 5 3.33 -31.36 -23.98
N SER A 6 4.20 -30.69 -24.69
CA SER A 6 5.62 -30.49 -24.34
C SER A 6 5.75 -29.45 -23.23
N SER A 7 6.19 -29.87 -22.06
CA SER A 7 6.53 -29.01 -20.92
C SER A 7 7.92 -28.42 -21.12
N ASN A 8 8.02 -27.14 -21.41
CA ASN A 8 9.28 -26.41 -21.40
C ASN A 8 9.67 -26.06 -19.96
N LEU A 9 10.55 -26.86 -19.41
CA LEU A 9 11.30 -26.57 -18.18
C LEU A 9 12.32 -25.45 -18.44
N PHE A 10 12.04 -24.25 -18.00
CA PHE A 10 13.04 -23.20 -17.91
C PHE A 10 13.95 -23.47 -16.71
N THR A 11 15.09 -24.08 -16.96
CA THR A 11 16.14 -24.30 -15.99
C THR A 11 16.96 -23.02 -15.75
N ARG A 12 16.98 -22.56 -14.50
CA ARG A 12 17.73 -21.38 -13.99
C ARG A 12 19.25 -21.62 -13.89
N ARG A 13 19.92 -22.06 -14.94
CA ARG A 13 21.35 -22.39 -14.87
C ARG A 13 22.17 -22.01 -16.09
N ASN A 14 22.02 -20.76 -16.60
CA ASN A 14 22.99 -20.27 -17.59
C ASN A 14 23.03 -18.73 -17.58
N PHE A 15 23.51 -18.16 -16.48
CA PHE A 15 23.96 -16.76 -16.47
C PHE A 15 25.27 -16.63 -15.69
N LEU A 16 26.26 -17.35 -16.14
CA LEU A 16 27.65 -17.17 -15.69
C LEU A 16 28.58 -17.61 -16.83
N SER A 17 28.97 -16.65 -17.64
CA SER A 17 30.24 -16.69 -18.40
C SER A 17 30.18 -15.66 -19.51
N ILE A 18 30.71 -14.45 -19.30
CA ILE A 18 31.52 -13.70 -20.24
C ILE A 18 32.25 -12.63 -19.38
N ALA A 19 33.46 -13.04 -18.97
CA ALA A 19 34.48 -12.09 -18.56
C ALA A 19 35.68 -12.40 -19.42
N ALA A 20 36.07 -11.47 -20.29
CA ALA A 20 37.46 -11.35 -20.77
C ALA A 20 37.58 -10.14 -21.68
N GLY A 21 38.28 -9.13 -21.23
CA GLY A 21 39.44 -8.63 -21.89
C GLY A 21 39.24 -7.43 -22.81
N PHE A 22 39.69 -6.26 -22.32
CA PHE A 22 40.54 -5.37 -23.14
C PHE A 22 41.35 -4.47 -22.20
N ALA A 23 42.65 -4.68 -22.20
CA ALA A 23 43.67 -3.78 -21.68
C ALA A 23 44.16 -2.90 -22.86
N ALA A 24 44.40 -1.62 -22.63
CA ALA A 24 45.53 -0.85 -23.16
C ALA A 24 45.39 0.64 -22.85
N THR A 25 46.20 1.12 -21.96
CA THR A 25 47.22 2.17 -22.05
C THR A 25 46.84 3.53 -22.62
N ALA A 26 47.00 4.59 -21.80
CA ALA A 26 47.88 5.72 -22.11
C ALA A 26 48.02 6.64 -20.87
N ALA A 27 49.25 7.10 -20.71
CA ALA A 27 49.79 7.89 -19.62
C ALA A 27 49.33 9.37 -19.66
N GLY A 28 49.24 9.96 -18.45
CA GLY A 28 49.09 11.42 -18.30
C GLY A 28 49.41 11.81 -16.86
N LEU A 29 50.53 12.44 -16.65
CA LEU A 29 51.12 12.89 -15.38
C LEU A 29 50.28 14.00 -14.75
N GLY A 30 50.13 13.93 -13.41
CA GLY A 30 49.61 15.02 -12.59
C GLY A 30 49.73 14.71 -11.13
N LEU A 31 50.79 15.18 -10.51
CA LEU A 31 51.09 15.14 -9.08
C LEU A 31 50.07 15.96 -8.28
N THR A 32 49.60 15.53 -7.13
CA THR A 32 49.93 15.97 -5.77
C THR A 32 48.87 15.62 -4.76
N ALA A 33 49.38 15.34 -3.57
CA ALA A 33 48.83 15.49 -2.26
C ALA A 33 48.19 14.26 -1.61
N CYS A 34 48.99 13.71 -0.70
CA CYS A 34 48.62 12.86 0.41
C CYS A 34 47.45 13.43 1.22
N ASN A 35 46.47 12.62 1.52
CA ASN A 35 45.97 12.65 2.89
C ASN A 35 45.39 11.28 3.29
N ASN A 36 45.76 10.91 4.47
CA ASN A 36 45.48 9.73 5.22
C ASN A 36 43.96 9.47 5.29
N ALA A 37 43.44 8.40 4.73
CA ALA A 37 42.06 8.02 4.88
C ALA A 37 41.98 6.65 5.54
N THR A 38 41.64 6.67 6.80
CA THR A 38 41.18 5.58 7.63
C THR A 38 39.93 4.97 6.98
N SER A 39 39.99 3.70 6.63
CA SER A 39 38.85 2.93 6.09
C SER A 39 37.82 2.70 7.19
N SER A 40 36.73 3.48 7.18
CA SER A 40 35.52 3.16 7.91
C SER A 40 34.63 2.25 7.05
N PRO A 41 34.00 1.22 7.64
CA PRO A 41 33.07 0.37 6.90
C PRO A 41 31.83 1.18 6.55
N SER A 42 31.52 1.25 5.24
CA SER A 42 30.32 1.87 4.73
C SER A 42 29.09 1.07 5.19
N THR A 43 28.36 1.63 6.12
CA THR A 43 26.97 1.24 6.43
C THR A 43 26.15 1.34 5.13
N PRO A 44 25.31 0.34 4.81
CA PRO A 44 24.38 0.46 3.68
C PRO A 44 23.48 1.67 3.93
N ALA A 45 23.56 2.65 3.05
CA ALA A 45 22.60 3.73 3.04
C ALA A 45 21.22 3.13 2.81
N THR A 46 20.36 3.23 3.82
CA THR A 46 18.92 3.04 3.66
C THR A 46 18.49 4.09 2.65
N GLU A 47 18.14 3.68 1.43
CA GLU A 47 17.48 4.55 0.47
C GLU A 47 16.18 5.04 1.10
N GLU A 48 16.17 6.24 1.61
CA GLU A 48 14.94 6.96 1.92
C GLU A 48 14.15 7.04 0.62
N LYS A 49 13.09 6.22 0.53
CA LYS A 49 12.13 6.25 -0.56
C LYS A 49 11.52 7.64 -0.58
N LYS A 50 12.06 8.50 -1.45
CA LYS A 50 11.61 9.88 -1.66
C LYS A 50 10.11 9.84 -1.87
N ALA A 51 9.36 10.35 -0.89
CA ALA A 51 7.91 10.48 -0.98
C ALA A 51 7.58 11.18 -2.30
N ALA A 52 6.73 10.57 -3.13
CA ALA A 52 6.25 11.20 -4.33
C ALA A 52 5.66 12.56 -3.94
N ASN A 53 6.10 13.63 -4.61
CA ASN A 53 5.53 14.97 -4.42
C ASN A 53 4.10 14.96 -4.94
N THR A 54 3.17 14.44 -4.15
CA THR A 54 1.75 14.51 -4.46
C THR A 54 1.30 15.93 -4.19
N SER A 55 0.90 16.63 -5.24
CA SER A 55 0.30 17.96 -5.11
C SER A 55 -1.14 17.81 -4.65
N TYR A 56 -1.48 18.36 -3.50
CA TYR A 56 -2.86 18.45 -3.02
C TYR A 56 -3.53 19.73 -3.55
N PRO A 57 -4.87 19.76 -3.74
CA PRO A 57 -5.81 18.68 -3.44
C PRO A 57 -5.79 17.54 -4.49
N VAL A 58 -6.14 16.33 -4.05
CA VAL A 58 -6.41 15.21 -4.95
C VAL A 58 -7.85 14.73 -4.79
N SER A 59 -8.46 14.26 -5.87
CA SER A 59 -9.81 13.73 -5.88
C SER A 59 -9.88 12.41 -6.62
N PHE A 60 -10.76 11.52 -6.13
CA PHE A 60 -11.05 10.23 -6.75
C PHE A 60 -12.56 10.06 -6.89
N LYS A 61 -13.01 9.57 -8.04
CA LYS A 61 -14.37 9.10 -8.24
C LYS A 61 -14.46 7.65 -7.79
N LEU A 62 -15.29 7.39 -6.81
CA LEU A 62 -15.44 6.10 -6.15
C LEU A 62 -16.93 5.75 -6.07
N TYR A 63 -17.24 4.50 -5.70
CA TYR A 63 -18.61 4.02 -5.53
C TYR A 63 -18.83 3.52 -4.11
N ASP A 64 -20.02 3.80 -3.56
CA ASP A 64 -20.47 3.27 -2.28
C ASP A 64 -21.11 1.88 -2.42
N GLY A 65 -21.63 1.33 -1.33
CA GLY A 65 -22.28 0.03 -1.30
C GLY A 65 -23.70 0.01 -1.88
N ASP A 66 -24.29 1.17 -2.09
CA ASP A 66 -25.60 1.35 -2.73
C ASP A 66 -25.46 1.58 -4.25
N GLY A 67 -24.21 1.60 -4.77
CA GLY A 67 -23.90 1.82 -6.18
C GLY A 67 -23.87 3.28 -6.61
N ASN A 68 -23.86 4.23 -5.67
CA ASN A 68 -23.79 5.65 -5.99
C ASN A 68 -22.32 6.08 -6.17
N GLU A 69 -22.05 6.88 -7.22
CA GLU A 69 -20.77 7.53 -7.40
C GLU A 69 -20.64 8.68 -6.38
N PHE A 70 -19.45 8.80 -5.77
CA PHE A 70 -19.09 9.94 -4.93
C PHE A 70 -17.66 10.39 -5.20
N GLU A 71 -17.35 11.64 -4.90
CA GLU A 71 -16.00 12.17 -5.00
C GLU A 71 -15.33 12.18 -3.62
N ALA A 72 -14.26 11.39 -3.49
CA ALA A 72 -13.38 11.45 -2.33
C ALA A 72 -12.31 12.52 -2.57
N LYS A 73 -12.40 13.65 -1.85
CA LYS A 73 -11.46 14.76 -1.96
C LYS A 73 -10.55 14.84 -0.75
N PHE A 74 -9.25 15.06 -1.00
CA PHE A 74 -8.23 15.22 0.02
C PHE A 74 -7.48 16.53 -0.21
N ASP A 75 -7.60 17.46 0.72
CA ASP A 75 -6.87 18.73 0.68
C ASP A 75 -5.45 18.61 1.24
N LYS A 76 -5.16 17.52 1.94
CA LYS A 76 -3.85 17.14 2.50
C LYS A 76 -3.75 15.62 2.69
N ALA A 77 -2.53 15.12 2.90
CA ALA A 77 -2.31 13.70 3.21
C ALA A 77 -3.05 13.28 4.49
N PRO A 78 -3.81 12.17 4.48
CA PRO A 78 -4.39 11.61 5.70
C PRO A 78 -3.32 11.20 6.72
N GLU A 79 -3.60 11.47 7.99
CA GLU A 79 -2.67 11.16 9.09
C GLU A 79 -3.22 10.16 10.10
N SER A 80 -4.54 9.96 10.13
CA SER A 80 -5.23 9.04 11.02
C SER A 80 -6.20 8.19 10.20
N VAL A 81 -5.85 6.92 9.98
CA VAL A 81 -6.58 6.02 9.10
C VAL A 81 -7.19 4.88 9.91
N VAL A 82 -8.47 4.59 9.68
CA VAL A 82 -9.10 3.35 10.12
C VAL A 82 -9.33 2.45 8.91
N THR A 83 -8.93 1.19 9.01
CA THR A 83 -9.16 0.17 7.97
C THR A 83 -10.28 -0.76 8.41
N LEU A 84 -11.30 -0.93 7.54
CA LEU A 84 -12.45 -1.78 7.79
C LEU A 84 -12.31 -3.19 7.20
N THR A 85 -11.13 -3.49 6.62
CA THR A 85 -10.79 -4.81 6.09
C THR A 85 -9.32 -5.11 6.35
N ASP A 86 -8.99 -6.38 6.52
CA ASP A 86 -7.62 -6.89 6.61
C ASP A 86 -6.80 -6.57 5.36
N SER A 87 -7.39 -6.70 4.17
CA SER A 87 -6.74 -6.35 2.91
C SER A 87 -6.38 -4.87 2.79
N ALA A 88 -7.23 -3.96 3.31
CA ALA A 88 -6.90 -2.53 3.32
C ALA A 88 -5.70 -2.24 4.24
N ALA A 89 -5.67 -2.86 5.43
CA ALA A 89 -4.55 -2.73 6.34
C ALA A 89 -3.26 -3.33 5.75
N GLU A 90 -3.34 -4.50 5.11
CA GLU A 90 -2.22 -5.14 4.43
C GLU A 90 -1.60 -4.21 3.38
N ILE A 91 -2.42 -3.63 2.50
CA ILE A 91 -1.93 -2.72 1.46
C ILE A 91 -1.19 -1.53 2.08
N LEU A 92 -1.78 -0.89 3.10
CA LEU A 92 -1.15 0.26 3.76
C LEU A 92 0.15 -0.10 4.48
N LEU A 93 0.22 -1.27 5.13
CA LEU A 93 1.44 -1.79 5.76
C LEU A 93 2.54 -2.02 4.72
N ARG A 94 2.23 -2.68 3.60
CA ARG A 94 3.19 -2.90 2.51
C ARG A 94 3.68 -1.62 1.84
N LEU A 95 2.88 -0.55 1.90
CA LEU A 95 3.28 0.79 1.46
C LEU A 95 4.11 1.55 2.51
N GLY A 96 4.35 0.97 3.70
CA GLY A 96 5.08 1.61 4.79
C GLY A 96 4.27 2.68 5.52
N LEU A 97 2.93 2.62 5.42
CA LEU A 97 2.00 3.57 6.02
C LEU A 97 1.40 3.08 7.35
N GLY A 98 1.96 2.03 7.94
CA GLY A 98 1.47 1.42 9.18
C GLY A 98 1.30 2.42 10.34
N ALA A 99 2.23 3.37 10.47
CA ALA A 99 2.18 4.43 11.48
C ALA A 99 0.96 5.37 11.35
N LYS A 100 0.29 5.39 10.19
CA LYS A 100 -0.92 6.17 9.95
C LYS A 100 -2.19 5.42 10.34
N ILE A 101 -2.13 4.11 10.53
CA ILE A 101 -3.29 3.28 10.87
C ILE A 101 -3.50 3.35 12.39
N ILE A 102 -4.55 4.05 12.80
CA ILE A 102 -4.91 4.21 14.22
C ILE A 102 -5.89 3.15 14.70
N GLY A 103 -6.48 2.38 13.78
CA GLY A 103 -7.41 1.32 14.10
C GLY A 103 -7.68 0.41 12.91
N THR A 104 -7.91 -0.87 13.20
CA THR A 104 -8.22 -1.91 12.23
C THR A 104 -9.21 -2.92 12.81
N ILE A 105 -9.70 -3.83 11.99
CA ILE A 105 -10.52 -4.96 12.43
C ILE A 105 -9.63 -6.13 12.86
N LYS A 106 -10.20 -7.06 13.64
CA LYS A 106 -9.58 -8.37 13.85
C LYS A 106 -9.55 -9.13 12.52
N PRO A 107 -8.42 -9.68 12.08
CA PRO A 107 -8.33 -10.36 10.80
C PRO A 107 -9.08 -11.71 10.84
N ASP A 108 -9.69 -12.10 9.72
CA ASP A 108 -10.40 -13.37 9.58
C ASP A 108 -9.43 -14.58 9.50
N ALA A 109 -8.18 -14.33 9.07
CA ALA A 109 -7.12 -15.32 8.95
C ALA A 109 -5.78 -14.73 9.44
N PRO A 110 -4.77 -15.56 9.72
CA PRO A 110 -3.44 -15.06 10.05
C PRO A 110 -2.91 -14.13 8.98
N MET A 111 -2.37 -12.99 9.40
CA MET A 111 -1.72 -12.06 8.48
C MET A 111 -0.43 -12.66 7.89
N PRO A 112 -0.04 -12.28 6.67
CA PRO A 112 1.26 -12.68 6.09
C PRO A 112 2.40 -12.38 7.06
N SER A 113 3.37 -13.31 7.16
CA SER A 113 4.43 -13.26 8.18
C SER A 113 5.32 -12.02 8.10
N ASP A 114 5.42 -11.41 6.93
CA ASP A 114 6.22 -10.20 6.69
C ASP A 114 5.60 -8.92 7.26
N ILE A 115 4.30 -8.93 7.58
CA ILE A 115 3.56 -7.79 8.14
C ILE A 115 2.82 -8.12 9.44
N ALA A 116 2.84 -9.38 9.89
CA ALA A 116 2.05 -9.84 11.04
C ALA A 116 2.40 -9.07 12.33
N ASP A 117 3.69 -8.84 12.57
CA ASP A 117 4.16 -8.12 13.77
C ASP A 117 3.77 -6.63 13.74
N GLU A 118 3.74 -6.02 12.58
CA GLU A 118 3.29 -4.64 12.43
C GLU A 118 1.78 -4.54 12.59
N TYR A 119 1.04 -5.46 11.99
CA TYR A 119 -0.41 -5.52 12.14
C TYR A 119 -0.83 -5.72 13.60
N ALA A 120 -0.15 -6.58 14.34
CA ALA A 120 -0.44 -6.86 15.75
C ALA A 120 -0.27 -5.63 16.67
N LYS A 121 0.50 -4.64 16.26
CA LYS A 121 0.67 -3.37 17.00
C LYS A 121 -0.48 -2.40 16.80
N ILE A 122 -1.29 -2.58 15.74
CA ILE A 122 -2.40 -1.70 15.45
C ILE A 122 -3.57 -2.02 16.39
N LYS A 123 -4.20 -1.00 16.95
CA LYS A 123 -5.38 -1.17 17.78
C LYS A 123 -6.50 -1.85 17.01
N GLN A 124 -6.99 -2.99 17.50
CA GLN A 124 -8.14 -3.66 16.95
C GLN A 124 -9.42 -3.07 17.54
N LEU A 125 -10.29 -2.56 16.67
CA LEU A 125 -11.54 -1.89 17.06
C LEU A 125 -12.70 -2.87 17.27
N GLY A 126 -12.59 -4.05 16.71
CA GLY A 126 -13.61 -5.11 16.80
C GLY A 126 -13.40 -6.14 15.69
N ASP A 127 -14.29 -7.09 15.62
CA ASP A 127 -14.36 -8.03 14.50
C ASP A 127 -15.35 -7.52 13.43
N LYS A 128 -15.33 -8.15 12.28
CA LYS A 128 -16.15 -7.79 11.11
C LYS A 128 -17.68 -7.78 11.36
N LYS A 129 -18.14 -8.49 12.39
CA LYS A 129 -19.56 -8.60 12.71
C LYS A 129 -20.00 -7.64 13.81
N SER A 130 -19.08 -7.28 14.72
CA SER A 130 -19.35 -6.47 15.90
C SER A 130 -18.91 -5.02 15.76
N LEU A 131 -18.19 -4.68 14.68
CA LEU A 131 -17.74 -3.30 14.46
C LEU A 131 -18.92 -2.40 14.11
N SER A 132 -19.23 -1.46 14.98
CA SER A 132 -20.27 -0.45 14.74
C SER A 132 -19.65 0.86 14.23
N ARG A 133 -20.50 1.68 13.59
CA ARG A 133 -20.13 3.03 13.13
C ARG A 133 -19.59 3.88 14.29
N GLU A 134 -20.21 3.80 15.45
CA GLU A 134 -19.85 4.59 16.63
C GLU A 134 -18.43 4.28 17.11
N VAL A 135 -18.02 3.01 17.08
CA VAL A 135 -16.65 2.60 17.43
C VAL A 135 -15.63 3.17 16.44
N VAL A 136 -15.97 3.18 15.14
CA VAL A 136 -15.13 3.75 14.10
C VAL A 136 -14.99 5.27 14.28
N VAL A 137 -16.10 5.96 14.50
CA VAL A 137 -16.12 7.43 14.71
C VAL A 137 -15.39 7.79 16.02
N ALA A 138 -15.57 7.01 17.09
CA ALA A 138 -14.89 7.24 18.36
C ALA A 138 -13.36 7.10 18.28
N ALA A 139 -12.83 6.38 17.29
CA ALA A 139 -11.40 6.34 17.01
C ALA A 139 -10.87 7.65 16.41
N ASN A 140 -11.76 8.56 15.98
CA ASN A 140 -11.45 9.87 15.43
C ASN A 140 -10.49 9.84 14.22
N PRO A 141 -10.78 9.03 13.18
CA PRO A 141 -10.00 9.02 11.95
C PRO A 141 -10.28 10.26 11.09
N ASN A 142 -9.33 10.62 10.24
CA ASN A 142 -9.61 11.53 9.13
C ASN A 142 -9.82 10.81 7.79
N LEU A 143 -9.51 9.51 7.75
CA LEU A 143 -9.79 8.64 6.60
C LEU A 143 -10.25 7.26 7.07
N ILE A 144 -11.28 6.74 6.41
CA ILE A 144 -11.71 5.35 6.53
C ILE A 144 -11.47 4.66 5.18
N VAL A 145 -10.83 3.48 5.22
CA VAL A 145 -10.56 2.66 4.02
C VAL A 145 -11.25 1.31 4.15
N GLY A 146 -12.00 0.93 3.13
CA GLY A 146 -12.70 -0.35 3.14
C GLY A 146 -13.28 -0.71 1.78
N ARG A 147 -14.04 -1.82 1.73
CA ARG A 147 -14.78 -2.21 0.53
C ARG A 147 -16.04 -1.37 0.40
N SER A 148 -16.45 -1.07 -0.85
CA SER A 148 -17.65 -0.27 -1.14
C SER A 148 -18.89 -0.73 -0.38
N ARG A 149 -19.15 -2.04 -0.32
CA ARG A 149 -20.31 -2.63 0.37
C ARG A 149 -20.42 -2.36 1.88
N LEU A 150 -19.37 -1.81 2.49
CA LEU A 150 -19.38 -1.42 3.91
C LEU A 150 -19.89 0.02 4.12
N PHE A 151 -20.16 0.73 3.03
CA PHE A 151 -20.57 2.12 3.05
C PHE A 151 -21.95 2.24 2.42
N THR A 152 -23.00 2.16 3.23
CA THR A 152 -24.39 2.16 2.78
C THR A 152 -25.22 3.19 3.52
N SER A 153 -26.22 3.73 2.85
CA SER A 153 -27.17 4.68 3.46
C SER A 153 -28.04 4.02 4.51
N LYS A 154 -28.37 2.72 4.31
CA LYS A 154 -29.21 1.95 5.23
C LYS A 154 -28.59 1.86 6.63
N ASP A 155 -27.28 1.67 6.71
CA ASP A 155 -26.56 1.49 7.97
C ASP A 155 -25.99 2.82 8.51
N GLN A 156 -26.31 3.95 7.86
CA GLN A 156 -25.76 5.29 8.14
C GLN A 156 -24.22 5.31 8.10
N THR A 157 -23.66 4.54 7.18
CA THR A 157 -22.22 4.43 6.92
C THR A 157 -21.85 4.92 5.53
N SER A 158 -22.75 5.60 4.82
CA SER A 158 -22.45 6.14 3.49
C SER A 158 -21.27 7.13 3.55
N PRO A 159 -20.55 7.35 2.44
CA PRO A 159 -19.50 8.37 2.39
C PRO A 159 -19.99 9.75 2.83
N LYS A 160 -21.26 10.08 2.54
CA LYS A 160 -21.87 11.34 2.98
C LYS A 160 -22.02 11.40 4.51
N ASP A 161 -22.49 10.31 5.15
CA ASP A 161 -22.66 10.27 6.61
C ASP A 161 -21.34 10.47 7.35
N TYR A 162 -20.22 9.98 6.79
CA TYR A 162 -18.88 10.22 7.33
C TYR A 162 -18.36 11.63 6.99
N ALA A 163 -18.63 12.12 5.78
CA ALA A 163 -18.24 13.48 5.37
C ALA A 163 -18.88 14.55 6.25
N ASP A 164 -20.13 14.37 6.68
CA ASP A 164 -20.85 15.26 7.61
C ASP A 164 -20.16 15.30 9.00
N LEU A 165 -19.31 14.32 9.31
CA LEU A 165 -18.45 14.27 10.51
C LEU A 165 -17.01 14.72 10.24
N GLY A 166 -16.68 15.18 9.04
CA GLY A 166 -15.33 15.58 8.64
C GLY A 166 -14.39 14.41 8.36
N ILE A 167 -14.93 13.20 8.13
CA ILE A 167 -14.19 11.99 7.88
C ILE A 167 -14.29 11.62 6.39
N SER A 168 -13.16 11.52 5.70
CA SER A 168 -13.13 11.07 4.30
C SER A 168 -13.24 9.54 4.22
N VAL A 169 -13.82 9.06 3.12
CA VAL A 169 -13.94 7.63 2.83
C VAL A 169 -13.18 7.31 1.54
N TYR A 170 -12.42 6.22 1.54
CA TYR A 170 -11.84 5.63 0.34
C TYR A 170 -12.32 4.20 0.18
N THR A 171 -13.01 3.92 -0.91
CA THR A 171 -13.45 2.56 -1.26
C THR A 171 -12.48 1.90 -2.22
N GLN A 172 -12.16 0.62 -1.97
CA GLN A 172 -11.29 -0.15 -2.85
C GLN A 172 -12.02 -0.42 -4.17
N LEU A 173 -11.43 0.00 -5.31
CA LEU A 173 -12.01 -0.11 -6.64
C LEU A 173 -12.37 -1.56 -7.01
N ALA A 174 -11.50 -2.51 -6.70
CA ALA A 174 -11.73 -3.94 -6.96
C ALA A 174 -12.93 -4.54 -6.20
N SER A 175 -13.51 -3.78 -5.29
CA SER A 175 -14.67 -4.19 -4.50
C SER A 175 -15.95 -3.44 -4.85
N SER A 176 -15.91 -2.51 -5.79
CA SER A 176 -17.10 -1.81 -6.26
C SER A 176 -17.89 -2.72 -7.19
N GLU A 177 -19.19 -2.80 -7.01
CA GLU A 177 -20.08 -3.59 -7.91
C GLU A 177 -20.17 -2.97 -9.31
N GLN A 178 -19.77 -1.73 -9.46
CA GLN A 178 -19.79 -0.96 -10.71
C GLN A 178 -18.39 -0.73 -11.31
N GLY A 179 -17.34 -1.11 -10.59
CA GLY A 179 -15.97 -1.03 -11.08
C GLY A 179 -15.68 -2.14 -12.09
N ASP A 180 -14.86 -1.84 -13.08
CA ASP A 180 -14.32 -2.87 -13.97
C ASP A 180 -13.37 -3.78 -13.15
N PRO A 181 -13.69 -5.06 -12.92
CA PRO A 181 -12.86 -5.97 -12.15
C PRO A 181 -11.59 -6.41 -12.87
N THR A 182 -11.28 -5.83 -14.02
CA THR A 182 -10.06 -6.14 -14.78
C THR A 182 -8.83 -5.51 -14.12
N LEU A 183 -7.66 -6.10 -14.35
CA LEU A 183 -6.39 -5.53 -13.91
C LEU A 183 -6.15 -4.13 -14.48
N ALA A 184 -6.70 -3.82 -15.67
CA ALA A 184 -6.62 -2.51 -16.29
C ALA A 184 -7.42 -1.43 -15.51
N GLY A 185 -8.50 -1.82 -14.81
CA GLY A 185 -9.28 -0.92 -13.96
C GLY A 185 -8.70 -0.70 -12.56
N ILE A 186 -7.64 -1.44 -12.20
CA ILE A 186 -7.00 -1.38 -10.88
C ILE A 186 -5.70 -0.56 -10.92
N ILE A 187 -5.09 -0.39 -12.10
CA ILE A 187 -3.85 0.35 -12.36
C ILE A 187 -4.18 1.73 -12.90
#